data_33217ef33bd7529b21c4d6f43662c36c
#
_entry.id   33217ef33bd7529b21c4d6f43662c36c
#
_cell.length_a   1.000
_cell.length_b   1.000
_cell.length_c   1.000
_cell.angle_alpha   90.00
_cell.angle_beta   90.00
_cell.angle_gamma   90.00
#
_symmetry.space_group_name_H-M   'P 1'
#
loop_
_entity.id
_entity.type
_entity.pdbx_description
1 polymer ?
#
loop_
_entity_poly.entity_id
_entity_poly.type
_entity_poly.pdbx_seq_one_letter_code
_entity_poly.pdbx_strand_id
1 'polypeptide(L)'
;MIKQDLIQRVVERTGLVRTKAEAAVDTIFEAMKQSLVEGDRIELQGFGVFTVKPRKTGVGRNPRTGAQVTIAPGKAVRFKPGKDLHVLD
;
A
#
# COMPACT_ATOMS: atom_id res chain seq x y z
N MET A 1 -10.13 -4.69 -9.99
CA MET A 1 -10.78 -3.60 -9.24
C MET A 1 -9.91 -2.36 -9.28
N ILE A 2 -10.52 -1.23 -9.60
CA ILE A 2 -9.83 0.06 -9.62
C ILE A 2 -10.52 1.00 -8.64
N LYS A 3 -9.93 2.18 -8.41
CA LYS A 3 -10.48 3.15 -7.45
C LYS A 3 -11.94 3.52 -7.76
N GLN A 4 -12.30 3.63 -9.03
CA GLN A 4 -13.67 3.94 -9.43
C GLN A 4 -14.66 2.88 -8.95
N ASP A 5 -14.25 1.62 -8.92
CA ASP A 5 -15.09 0.53 -8.42
C ASP A 5 -15.34 0.68 -6.91
N LEU A 6 -14.32 1.13 -6.19
CA LEU A 6 -14.45 1.39 -4.75
C LEU A 6 -15.41 2.55 -4.49
N ILE A 7 -15.29 3.61 -5.26
CA ILE A 7 -16.19 4.76 -5.14
C ILE A 7 -17.62 4.34 -5.40
N GLN A 8 -17.85 3.55 -6.44
CA GLN A 8 -19.18 3.04 -6.75
C GLN A 8 -19.75 2.19 -5.63
N ARG A 9 -18.92 1.34 -5.02
CA ARG A 9 -19.34 0.51 -3.90
C ARG A 9 -19.74 1.35 -2.70
N VAL A 10 -18.99 2.43 -2.43
CA VAL A 10 -19.32 3.36 -1.35
C VAL A 10 -20.65 4.05 -1.61
N VAL A 11 -20.90 4.50 -2.84
CA VAL A 11 -22.16 5.11 -3.24
C VAL A 11 -23.33 4.13 -2.96
N GLU A 12 -23.17 2.90 -3.39
CA GLU A 12 -24.22 1.87 -3.24
C GLU A 12 -24.50 1.53 -1.77
N ARG A 13 -23.46 1.48 -0.96
CA ARG A 13 -23.58 1.06 0.44
C ARG A 13 -24.02 2.16 1.38
N THR A 14 -23.70 3.41 1.05
CA THR A 14 -23.94 4.54 1.95
C THR A 14 -25.04 5.48 1.48
N GLY A 15 -25.37 5.46 0.19
CA GLY A 15 -26.28 6.44 -0.40
C GLY A 15 -25.66 7.82 -0.55
N LEU A 16 -24.36 7.97 -0.31
CA LEU A 16 -23.68 9.26 -0.51
C LEU A 16 -23.67 9.62 -1.99
N VAL A 17 -23.76 10.92 -2.28
CA VAL A 17 -23.56 11.39 -3.66
C VAL A 17 -22.14 11.09 -4.08
N ARG A 18 -21.92 10.90 -5.40
CA ARG A 18 -20.64 10.42 -5.92
C ARG A 18 -19.47 11.31 -5.53
N THR A 19 -19.63 12.62 -5.54
CA THR A 19 -18.56 13.55 -5.16
C THR A 19 -18.11 13.33 -3.71
N LYS A 20 -19.05 13.08 -2.80
CA LYS A 20 -18.72 12.80 -1.40
C LYS A 20 -18.10 11.42 -1.22
N ALA A 21 -18.59 10.43 -1.97
CA ALA A 21 -18.02 9.08 -1.94
C ALA A 21 -16.58 9.09 -2.44
N GLU A 22 -16.31 9.85 -3.51
CA GLU A 22 -14.96 10.01 -4.04
C GLU A 22 -14.03 10.67 -3.02
N ALA A 23 -14.50 11.75 -2.38
CA ALA A 23 -13.73 12.43 -1.34
C ALA A 23 -13.40 11.49 -0.18
N ALA A 24 -14.37 10.65 0.22
CA ALA A 24 -14.17 9.68 1.29
C ALA A 24 -13.08 8.65 0.93
N VAL A 25 -13.17 8.07 -0.27
CA VAL A 25 -12.20 7.10 -0.74
C VAL A 25 -10.81 7.74 -0.85
N ASP A 26 -10.73 8.94 -1.43
CA ASP A 26 -9.46 9.65 -1.58
C ASP A 26 -8.85 9.98 -0.20
N THR A 27 -9.66 10.36 0.76
CA THR A 27 -9.19 10.66 2.12
C THR A 27 -8.58 9.42 2.77
N ILE A 28 -9.20 8.26 2.60
CA ILE A 28 -8.68 7.01 3.14
C ILE A 28 -7.31 6.69 2.54
N PHE A 29 -7.20 6.75 1.23
CA PHE A 29 -5.93 6.43 0.56
C PHE A 29 -4.84 7.45 0.88
N GLU A 30 -5.18 8.73 0.96
CA GLU A 30 -4.22 9.77 1.35
C GLU A 30 -3.71 9.56 2.77
N ALA A 31 -4.60 9.20 3.71
CA ALA A 31 -4.21 8.91 5.08
C ALA A 31 -3.28 7.71 5.16
N MET A 32 -3.59 6.65 4.41
CA MET A 32 -2.75 5.46 4.36
C MET A 32 -1.38 5.78 3.76
N LYS A 33 -1.37 6.50 2.65
CA LYS A 33 -0.14 6.91 1.99
C LYS A 33 0.75 7.73 2.92
N GLN A 34 0.16 8.68 3.64
CA GLN A 34 0.89 9.53 4.58
C GLN A 34 1.50 8.72 5.71
N SER A 35 0.75 7.78 6.29
CA SER A 35 1.27 6.90 7.33
C SER A 35 2.46 6.10 6.85
N LEU A 36 2.37 5.54 5.65
CA LEU A 36 3.45 4.72 5.10
C LEU A 36 4.69 5.54 4.78
N VAL A 37 4.50 6.77 4.29
CA VAL A 37 5.61 7.69 4.02
C VAL A 37 6.35 8.03 5.32
N GLU A 38 5.62 8.16 6.41
CA GLU A 38 6.20 8.43 7.73
C GLU A 38 6.82 7.20 8.39
N GLY A 39 6.65 6.03 7.78
CA GLY A 39 7.21 4.79 8.30
C GLY A 39 6.30 4.07 9.28
N ASP A 40 5.06 4.52 9.43
CA ASP A 40 4.11 3.90 10.33
C ASP A 40 3.44 2.69 9.70
N ARG A 41 3.23 1.66 10.49
CA ARG A 41 2.48 0.50 10.01
C ARG A 41 0.99 0.81 10.01
N ILE A 42 0.27 0.14 9.13
CA ILE A 42 -1.18 0.24 9.07
C ILE A 42 -1.75 -1.14 9.34
N GLU A 43 -2.57 -1.25 10.35
CA GLU A 43 -3.22 -2.51 10.72
C GLU A 43 -4.72 -2.40 10.43
N LEU A 44 -5.19 -3.20 9.47
CA LEU A 44 -6.59 -3.24 9.09
C LEU A 44 -7.14 -4.60 9.52
N GLN A 45 -7.86 -4.59 10.62
CA GLN A 45 -8.39 -5.81 11.23
C GLN A 45 -9.26 -6.59 10.23
N GLY A 46 -8.98 -7.88 10.09
CA GLY A 46 -9.68 -8.73 9.13
C GLY A 46 -9.14 -8.66 7.71
N PHE A 47 -8.33 -7.67 7.39
CA PHE A 47 -7.77 -7.51 6.06
C PHE A 47 -6.28 -7.84 6.02
N GLY A 48 -5.49 -7.15 6.82
CA GLY A 48 -4.06 -7.36 6.87
C GLY A 48 -3.30 -6.20 7.45
N VAL A 49 -1.99 -6.28 7.35
CA VAL A 49 -1.08 -5.29 7.92
C VAL A 49 -0.10 -4.82 6.85
N PHE A 50 0.01 -3.52 6.69
CA PHE A 50 1.03 -2.90 5.86
C PHE A 50 2.17 -2.46 6.78
N THR A 51 3.38 -2.84 6.43
CA THR A 51 4.57 -2.44 7.18
C THR A 51 5.57 -1.78 6.24
N VAL A 52 6.39 -0.90 6.79
CA VAL A 52 7.45 -0.24 6.04
C VAL A 52 8.76 -0.79 6.56
N LYS A 53 9.54 -1.37 5.67
CA LYS A 53 10.82 -1.95 6.02
C LYS A 53 11.93 -1.32 5.21
N PRO A 54 13.14 -1.18 5.78
CA PRO A 54 14.25 -0.65 5.01
C PRO A 54 14.59 -1.59 3.86
N ARG A 55 14.90 -1.01 2.71
CA ARG A 55 15.37 -1.79 1.58
C ARG A 55 16.79 -2.27 1.87
N LYS A 56 17.12 -3.41 1.27
CA LYS A 56 18.46 -3.94 1.36
C LYS A 56 19.45 -2.93 0.76
N THR A 57 20.45 -2.56 1.56
CA THR A 57 21.54 -1.67 1.09
C THR A 57 22.79 -2.49 0.88
N GLY A 58 23.72 -1.98 0.10
CA GLY A 58 24.99 -2.65 -0.15
C GLY A 58 25.53 -2.34 -1.51
N VAL A 59 26.38 -3.25 -2.00
CA VAL A 59 27.00 -3.14 -3.31
C VAL A 59 26.39 -4.21 -4.21
N GLY A 60 25.79 -3.77 -5.31
CA GLY A 60 25.33 -4.67 -6.35
C GLY A 60 26.31 -4.70 -7.50
N ARG A 61 26.03 -5.52 -8.50
CA ARG A 61 26.86 -5.61 -9.70
C ARG A 61 25.98 -5.40 -10.92
N ASN A 62 26.43 -4.53 -11.80
CA ASN A 62 25.75 -4.30 -13.06
C ASN A 62 25.97 -5.52 -13.96
N PRO A 63 24.92 -6.27 -14.33
CA PRO A 63 25.06 -7.48 -15.13
C PRO A 63 25.58 -7.21 -16.55
N ARG A 64 25.50 -5.97 -17.00
CA ARG A 64 25.92 -5.56 -18.32
C ARG A 64 27.41 -5.30 -18.41
N THR A 65 27.98 -4.62 -17.44
CA THR A 65 29.38 -4.19 -17.42
C THR A 65 30.21 -4.93 -16.38
N GLY A 66 29.57 -5.60 -15.43
CA GLY A 66 30.24 -6.20 -14.29
C GLY A 66 30.70 -5.18 -13.25
N ALA A 67 30.42 -3.89 -13.46
CA ALA A 67 30.81 -2.86 -12.53
C ALA A 67 30.00 -2.93 -11.24
N GLN A 68 30.65 -2.62 -10.12
CA GLN A 68 29.96 -2.53 -8.83
C GLN A 68 29.17 -1.23 -8.77
N VAL A 69 27.94 -1.32 -8.27
CA VAL A 69 27.08 -0.15 -8.05
C VAL A 69 26.60 -0.17 -6.61
N THR A 70 26.58 1.02 -6.00
CA THR A 70 26.06 1.16 -4.64
C THR A 70 24.54 1.23 -4.68
N ILE A 71 23.88 0.36 -3.89
CA ILE A 71 22.43 0.37 -3.77
C ILE A 71 22.08 1.42 -2.73
N ALA A 72 21.36 2.45 -3.15
CA ALA A 72 20.93 3.52 -2.26
C ALA A 72 19.98 3.01 -1.18
N PRO A 73 20.08 3.50 0.06
CA PRO A 73 19.11 3.15 1.09
C PRO A 73 17.72 3.66 0.72
N GLY A 74 16.72 2.93 1.15
CA GLY A 74 15.33 3.28 0.89
C GLY A 74 14.42 2.43 1.74
N LYS A 75 13.10 2.58 1.52
CA LYS A 75 12.09 1.83 2.25
C LYS A 75 11.17 1.13 1.26
N ALA A 76 10.65 0.00 1.67
CA ALA A 76 9.70 -0.76 0.88
C ALA A 76 8.47 -1.05 1.72
N VAL A 77 7.30 -0.97 1.09
CA VAL A 77 6.04 -1.32 1.73
C VAL A 77 5.82 -2.82 1.55
N ARG A 78 5.49 -3.49 2.66
CA ARG A 78 5.16 -4.92 2.67
C ARG A 78 3.74 -5.10 3.16
N PHE A 79 3.02 -6.01 2.55
CA PHE A 79 1.67 -6.36 2.98
C PHE A 79 1.65 -7.80 3.47
N LYS A 80 1.13 -7.97 4.68
CA LYS A 80 0.89 -9.30 5.23
C LYS A 80 -0.61 -9.50 5.33
N PRO A 81 -1.19 -10.47 4.60
CA PRO A 81 -2.63 -10.70 4.64
C PRO A 81 -3.08 -11.15 6.02
N GLY A 82 -4.26 -10.71 6.40
CA GLY A 82 -4.89 -11.13 7.63
C GLY A 82 -5.50 -12.52 7.50
N LYS A 83 -6.14 -12.97 8.58
CA LYS A 83 -6.70 -14.31 8.65
C LYS A 83 -7.66 -14.62 7.50
N ASP A 84 -8.49 -13.64 7.13
CA ASP A 84 -9.50 -13.84 6.09
C ASP A 84 -8.91 -13.94 4.68
N LEU A 85 -7.67 -13.50 4.50
CA LEU A 85 -6.99 -13.52 3.22
C LEU A 85 -5.81 -14.50 3.18
N HIS A 86 -5.51 -15.13 4.31
CA HIS A 86 -4.33 -15.98 4.42
C HIS A 86 -4.47 -17.27 3.61
N VAL A 87 -5.66 -17.85 3.63
CA VAL A 87 -5.98 -19.04 2.85
C VAL A 87 -7.22 -18.75 2.02
N LEU A 88 -7.07 -18.79 0.70
CA LEU A 88 -8.17 -18.62 -0.24
C LEU A 88 -8.38 -19.91 -1.01
N ASP A 89 -9.63 -20.33 -1.09
CA ASP A 89 -10.02 -21.52 -1.87
C ASP A 89 -10.19 -21.18 -3.35
#